data_4bcadc6da6d1f09e0fec9f5828c349af
#
_entry.id   4bcadc6da6d1f09e0fec9f5828c349af
#
_cell.length_a   1.000
_cell.length_b   1.000
_cell.length_c   1.000
_cell.angle_alpha   90.00
_cell.angle_beta   90.00
_cell.angle_gamma   90.00
#
_symmetry.space_group_name_H-M   'P 1'
#
loop_
_entity.id
_entity.type
_entity.pdbx_description
1 polymer ?
#
loop_
_entity_poly.entity_id
_entity_poly.type
_entity_poly.pdbx_seq_one_letter_code
_entity_poly.pdbx_strand_id
1 'polypeptide(L)'
;MNNKLKPALIGGVLLGLLSVIPFVNSLNACCCLWAIIGGMLASYLYIKGSPTPVKAGDGAVIGALAGLVGAVISLILGIPISYAMGPTMRNLMLKLLESVNPDQAELFRHQFELSGNSIARVIINGIIGAVLLFVFSVIGGLLGVAIFEKRKGAPVPPPPPVTGGPGAFPV
;
A
#
# COMPACT_ATOMS: atom_id res chain seq x y z
N MET A 1 -18.42 3.50 -9.33
CA MET A 1 -17.58 3.56 -8.11
C MET A 1 -17.41 2.20 -7.43
N ASN A 2 -18.43 1.34 -7.42
CA ASN A 2 -18.35 0.05 -6.68
C ASN A 2 -17.27 -0.93 -7.18
N ASN A 3 -16.84 -0.85 -8.43
CA ASN A 3 -15.85 -1.78 -8.99
C ASN A 3 -14.40 -1.51 -8.50
N LYS A 4 -14.09 -0.31 -8.00
CA LYS A 4 -12.76 0.04 -7.48
C LYS A 4 -12.59 -0.30 -6.00
N LEU A 5 -13.68 -0.31 -5.23
CA LEU A 5 -13.67 -0.55 -3.79
C LEU A 5 -13.24 -1.97 -3.42
N LYS A 6 -13.76 -2.99 -4.11
CA LYS A 6 -13.43 -4.40 -3.82
C LYS A 6 -11.91 -4.69 -3.92
N PRO A 7 -11.23 -4.37 -5.04
CA PRO A 7 -9.79 -4.55 -5.16
C PRO A 7 -9.00 -3.73 -4.14
N ALA A 8 -9.41 -2.48 -3.90
CA ALA A 8 -8.76 -1.60 -2.93
C ALA A 8 -8.91 -2.12 -1.49
N LEU A 9 -10.08 -2.65 -1.12
CA LEU A 9 -10.28 -3.28 0.19
C LEU A 9 -9.39 -4.51 0.38
N ILE A 10 -9.33 -5.40 -0.61
CA ILE A 10 -8.50 -6.61 -0.52
C ILE A 10 -7.02 -6.24 -0.37
N GLY A 11 -6.50 -5.34 -1.23
CA GLY A 11 -5.12 -4.87 -1.14
C GLY A 11 -4.84 -4.11 0.15
N GLY A 12 -5.77 -3.26 0.61
CA GLY A 12 -5.63 -2.48 1.82
C GLY A 12 -5.70 -3.31 3.10
N VAL A 13 -6.60 -4.29 3.18
CA VAL A 13 -6.69 -5.22 4.33
C VAL A 13 -5.42 -6.04 4.43
N LEU A 14 -4.94 -6.61 3.31
CA LEU A 14 -3.69 -7.37 3.30
C LEU A 14 -2.51 -6.50 3.76
N LEU A 15 -2.41 -5.29 3.24
CA LEU A 15 -1.39 -4.30 3.60
C LEU A 15 -1.46 -3.95 5.09
N GLY A 16 -2.65 -3.64 5.59
CA GLY A 16 -2.86 -3.28 6.99
C GLY A 16 -2.49 -4.42 7.95
N LEU A 17 -2.91 -5.64 7.65
CA LEU A 17 -2.58 -6.82 8.46
C LEU A 17 -1.08 -7.13 8.46
N LEU A 18 -0.42 -7.08 7.30
CA LEU A 18 1.02 -7.29 7.19
C LEU A 18 1.81 -6.22 7.94
N SER A 19 1.33 -4.97 7.94
CA SER A 19 1.99 -3.86 8.64
C SER A 19 1.94 -3.97 10.16
N VAL A 20 1.01 -4.74 10.71
CA VAL A 20 0.86 -4.94 12.15
C VAL A 20 1.81 -6.02 12.68
N ILE A 21 2.29 -6.94 11.84
CA ILE A 21 3.22 -7.99 12.23
C ILE A 21 4.61 -7.37 12.47
N PRO A 22 5.18 -7.43 13.70
CA PRO A 22 6.40 -6.69 14.04
C PRO A 22 7.60 -7.04 13.15
N PHE A 23 7.79 -8.30 12.81
CA PHE A 23 8.87 -8.78 11.94
C PHE A 23 8.76 -8.24 10.52
N VAL A 24 7.54 -8.27 9.98
CA VAL A 24 7.22 -7.78 8.64
C VAL A 24 7.37 -6.26 8.58
N ASN A 25 6.98 -5.57 9.67
CA ASN A 25 7.11 -4.13 9.78
C ASN A 25 8.58 -3.67 9.82
N SER A 26 9.49 -4.44 10.41
CA SER A 26 10.92 -4.13 10.40
C SER A 26 11.52 -4.18 8.98
N LEU A 27 11.11 -5.14 8.16
CA LEU A 27 11.48 -5.21 6.74
C LEU A 27 10.85 -4.06 5.94
N ASN A 28 9.63 -3.65 6.30
CA ASN A 28 8.94 -2.53 5.65
C ASN A 28 9.62 -1.18 5.94
N ALA A 29 10.22 -1.00 7.11
CA ALA A 29 10.96 0.21 7.48
C ALA A 29 12.16 0.48 6.55
N CYS A 30 12.76 -0.56 5.97
CA CYS A 30 13.89 -0.43 5.07
C CYS A 30 13.51 0.05 3.66
N CYS A 31 12.37 -0.37 3.11
CA CYS A 31 12.03 -0.13 1.69
C CYS A 31 10.55 0.18 1.42
N CYS A 32 9.68 0.29 2.42
CA CYS A 32 8.21 0.41 2.27
C CYS A 32 7.61 -0.59 1.25
N LEU A 33 8.29 -1.73 1.10
CA LEU A 33 8.08 -2.72 0.04
C LEU A 33 6.66 -3.29 0.10
N TRP A 34 6.16 -3.54 1.31
CA TRP A 34 4.81 -4.06 1.52
C TRP A 34 3.72 -3.08 1.11
N ALA A 35 3.95 -1.78 1.32
CA ALA A 35 3.02 -0.74 0.89
C ALA A 35 2.92 -0.68 -0.64
N ILE A 36 4.06 -0.80 -1.33
CA ILE A 36 4.12 -0.86 -2.79
C ILE A 36 3.42 -2.13 -3.29
N ILE A 37 3.73 -3.30 -2.71
CA ILE A 37 3.11 -4.57 -3.10
C ILE A 37 1.59 -4.53 -2.89
N GLY A 38 1.11 -3.99 -1.77
CA GLY A 38 -0.32 -3.85 -1.50
C GLY A 38 -1.04 -2.97 -2.52
N GLY A 39 -0.45 -1.84 -2.89
CA GLY A 39 -0.96 -0.96 -3.95
C GLY A 39 -0.92 -1.62 -5.33
N MET A 40 0.16 -2.34 -5.66
CA MET A 40 0.27 -3.10 -6.89
C MET A 40 -0.77 -4.21 -6.98
N LEU A 41 -0.99 -4.96 -5.91
CA LEU A 41 -1.99 -6.02 -5.84
C LEU A 41 -3.40 -5.47 -6.04
N ALA A 42 -3.73 -4.36 -5.40
CA ALA A 42 -5.02 -3.69 -5.59
C ALA A 42 -5.24 -3.30 -7.06
N SER A 43 -4.23 -2.71 -7.69
CA SER A 43 -4.27 -2.36 -9.11
C SER A 43 -4.37 -3.58 -10.03
N TYR A 44 -3.62 -4.65 -9.74
CA TYR A 44 -3.69 -5.90 -10.49
C TYR A 44 -5.09 -6.52 -10.46
N LEU A 45 -5.69 -6.61 -9.27
CA LEU A 45 -7.05 -7.13 -9.11
C LEU A 45 -8.08 -6.28 -9.87
N TYR A 46 -7.89 -4.97 -9.87
CA TYR A 46 -8.77 -4.08 -10.63
C TYR A 46 -8.62 -4.25 -12.14
N ILE A 47 -7.40 -4.34 -12.66
CA ILE A 47 -7.10 -4.55 -14.08
C ILE A 47 -7.72 -5.87 -14.55
N LYS A 48 -7.60 -6.94 -13.75
CA LYS A 48 -8.17 -8.25 -14.06
C LYS A 48 -9.70 -8.23 -14.15
N GLY A 49 -10.35 -7.39 -13.36
CA GLY A 49 -11.82 -7.24 -13.34
C GLY A 49 -12.34 -6.14 -14.27
N SER A 50 -11.48 -5.37 -14.94
CA SER A 50 -11.87 -4.24 -15.79
C SER A 50 -11.99 -4.66 -17.26
N PRO A 51 -13.14 -4.43 -17.92
CA PRO A 51 -13.31 -4.72 -19.36
C PRO A 51 -12.53 -3.74 -20.25
N THR A 52 -12.21 -2.54 -19.75
CA THR A 52 -11.53 -1.48 -20.48
C THR A 52 -10.10 -1.27 -19.98
N PRO A 53 -9.17 -0.76 -20.83
CA PRO A 53 -7.83 -0.42 -20.40
C PRO A 53 -7.82 0.58 -19.24
N VAL A 54 -7.02 0.28 -18.23
CA VAL A 54 -6.94 1.06 -16.99
C VAL A 54 -5.90 2.16 -17.15
N LYS A 55 -6.28 3.40 -16.84
CA LYS A 55 -5.38 4.55 -16.90
C LYS A 55 -4.50 4.64 -15.64
N ALA A 56 -3.34 5.29 -15.75
CA ALA A 56 -2.46 5.51 -14.59
C ALA A 56 -3.16 6.22 -13.42
N GLY A 57 -4.05 7.18 -13.73
CA GLY A 57 -4.86 7.86 -12.72
C GLY A 57 -5.78 6.93 -11.93
N ASP A 58 -6.32 5.89 -12.58
CA ASP A 58 -7.13 4.89 -11.88
C ASP A 58 -6.28 4.07 -10.91
N GLY A 59 -5.03 3.74 -11.31
CA GLY A 59 -4.07 3.08 -10.43
C GLY A 59 -3.73 3.91 -9.20
N ALA A 60 -3.52 5.22 -9.37
CA ALA A 60 -3.27 6.13 -8.25
C ALA A 60 -4.45 6.14 -7.28
N VAL A 61 -5.69 6.25 -7.78
CA VAL A 61 -6.90 6.25 -6.95
C VAL A 61 -7.07 4.93 -6.20
N ILE A 62 -6.81 3.80 -6.86
CA ILE A 62 -6.94 2.48 -6.23
C ILE A 62 -5.85 2.27 -5.19
N GLY A 63 -4.61 2.68 -5.50
CA GLY A 63 -3.51 2.69 -4.53
C GLY A 63 -3.79 3.58 -3.34
N ALA A 64 -4.37 4.78 -3.55
CA ALA A 64 -4.78 5.69 -2.48
C ALA A 64 -5.86 5.07 -1.58
N LEU A 65 -6.88 4.45 -2.16
CA LEU A 65 -7.93 3.77 -1.41
C LEU A 65 -7.37 2.58 -0.62
N ALA A 66 -6.50 1.77 -1.23
CA ALA A 66 -5.86 0.65 -0.54
C ALA A 66 -4.95 1.14 0.60
N GLY A 67 -4.17 2.20 0.36
CA GLY A 67 -3.33 2.84 1.37
C GLY A 67 -4.15 3.41 2.53
N LEU A 68 -5.28 4.05 2.24
CA LEU A 68 -6.18 4.58 3.27
C LEU A 68 -6.76 3.47 4.14
N VAL A 69 -7.25 2.40 3.52
CA VAL A 69 -7.78 1.23 4.24
C VAL A 69 -6.68 0.58 5.08
N GLY A 70 -5.49 0.38 4.51
CA GLY A 70 -4.33 -0.17 5.20
C GLY A 70 -3.90 0.71 6.38
N ALA A 71 -3.87 2.03 6.20
CA ALA A 71 -3.54 2.99 7.24
C ALA A 71 -4.54 2.94 8.41
N VAL A 72 -5.83 2.92 8.12
CA VAL A 72 -6.87 2.82 9.16
C VAL A 72 -6.74 1.52 9.94
N ILE A 73 -6.56 0.39 9.26
CA ILE A 73 -6.37 -0.92 9.92
C ILE A 73 -5.09 -0.91 10.75
N SER A 74 -3.99 -0.38 10.21
CA SER A 74 -2.71 -0.32 10.92
C SER A 74 -2.77 0.57 12.17
N LEU A 75 -3.54 1.64 12.15
CA LEU A 75 -3.77 2.48 13.34
C LEU A 75 -4.63 1.78 14.38
N ILE A 76 -5.75 1.19 13.96
CA ILE A 76 -6.69 0.53 14.89
C ILE A 76 -6.04 -0.68 15.57
N LEU A 77 -5.32 -1.50 14.83
CA LEU A 77 -4.68 -2.70 15.35
C LEU A 77 -3.26 -2.43 15.85
N GLY A 78 -2.52 -1.57 15.18
CA GLY A 78 -1.11 -1.29 15.45
C GLY A 78 -0.92 -0.58 16.79
N ILE A 79 -1.79 0.40 17.14
CA ILE A 79 -1.67 1.13 18.41
C ILE A 79 -1.78 0.17 19.61
N PRO A 80 -2.85 -0.64 19.77
CA PRO A 80 -2.95 -1.53 20.90
C PRO A 80 -1.88 -2.62 20.91
N ILE A 81 -1.51 -3.15 19.75
CA ILE A 81 -0.45 -4.17 19.64
C ILE A 81 0.91 -3.57 20.01
N SER A 82 1.22 -2.38 19.53
CA SER A 82 2.46 -1.68 19.89
C SER A 82 2.54 -1.38 21.38
N TYR A 83 1.43 -1.07 22.00
CA TYR A 83 1.38 -0.83 23.44
C TYR A 83 1.57 -2.14 24.24
N ALA A 84 0.93 -3.22 23.83
CA ALA A 84 1.00 -4.51 24.53
C ALA A 84 2.34 -5.22 24.31
N MET A 85 2.87 -5.21 23.08
CA MET A 85 4.07 -5.96 22.71
C MET A 85 5.34 -5.09 22.65
N GLY A 86 5.21 -3.77 22.71
CA GLY A 86 6.31 -2.83 22.61
C GLY A 86 7.47 -3.10 23.57
N PRO A 87 7.20 -3.31 24.88
CA PRO A 87 8.25 -3.64 25.85
C PRO A 87 8.98 -4.95 25.53
N THR A 88 8.25 -5.99 25.13
CA THR A 88 8.83 -7.29 24.78
C THR A 88 9.70 -7.20 23.54
N MET A 89 9.21 -6.50 22.51
CA MET A 89 9.94 -6.31 21.27
C MET A 89 11.19 -5.46 21.47
N ARG A 90 11.10 -4.41 22.30
CA ARG A 90 12.25 -3.61 22.69
C ARG A 90 13.34 -4.45 23.36
N ASN A 91 12.96 -5.29 24.34
CA ASN A 91 13.89 -6.14 25.05
C ASN A 91 14.54 -7.18 24.15
N LEU A 92 13.78 -7.73 23.20
CA LEU A 92 14.32 -8.66 22.19
C LEU A 92 15.32 -7.94 21.27
N MET A 93 14.98 -6.73 20.81
CA MET A 93 15.84 -5.94 19.94
C MET A 93 17.14 -5.53 20.65
N LEU A 94 17.04 -5.13 21.92
CA LEU A 94 18.23 -4.82 22.74
C LEU A 94 19.13 -6.03 22.91
N LYS A 95 18.61 -7.20 23.21
CA LYS A 95 19.40 -8.44 23.32
C LYS A 95 20.10 -8.80 22.01
N LEU A 96 19.43 -8.63 20.88
CA LEU A 96 20.03 -8.85 19.56
C LEU A 96 21.13 -7.83 19.27
N LEU A 97 20.90 -6.53 19.55
CA LEU A 97 21.90 -5.51 19.38
C LEU A 97 23.13 -5.73 20.28
N GLU A 98 22.91 -6.08 21.56
CA GLU A 98 23.98 -6.39 22.51
C GLU A 98 24.90 -7.52 22.03
N SER A 99 24.31 -8.53 21.36
CA SER A 99 25.07 -9.66 20.83
C SER A 99 25.89 -9.33 19.57
N VAL A 100 25.50 -8.29 18.81
CA VAL A 100 26.15 -7.91 17.54
C VAL A 100 27.05 -6.68 17.72
N ASN A 101 26.56 -5.67 18.42
CA ASN A 101 27.29 -4.41 18.64
C ASN A 101 26.80 -3.72 19.92
N PRO A 102 27.54 -3.87 21.03
CA PRO A 102 27.16 -3.32 22.34
C PRO A 102 27.05 -1.78 22.34
N ASP A 103 27.91 -1.08 21.58
CA ASP A 103 27.89 0.40 21.52
C ASP A 103 26.57 0.91 20.90
N GLN A 104 26.06 0.22 19.88
CA GLN A 104 24.78 0.55 19.28
C GLN A 104 23.61 0.21 20.22
N ALA A 105 23.73 -0.82 21.02
CA ALA A 105 22.72 -1.17 22.01
C ALA A 105 22.58 -0.06 23.08
N GLU A 106 23.69 0.53 23.49
CA GLU A 106 23.72 1.61 24.47
C GLU A 106 23.10 2.91 23.93
N LEU A 107 23.44 3.28 22.70
CA LEU A 107 22.78 4.39 21.96
C LEU A 107 21.28 4.18 21.83
N PHE A 108 20.86 2.97 21.53
CA PHE A 108 19.45 2.61 21.39
C PHE A 108 18.72 2.69 22.74
N ARG A 109 19.32 2.21 23.85
CA ARG A 109 18.80 2.39 25.21
C ARG A 109 18.62 3.87 25.55
N HIS A 110 19.64 4.67 25.33
CA HIS A 110 19.61 6.10 25.63
C HIS A 110 18.53 6.84 24.85
N GLN A 111 18.33 6.50 23.57
CA GLN A 111 17.24 7.04 22.76
C GLN A 111 15.85 6.66 23.32
N PHE A 112 15.69 5.44 23.81
CA PHE A 112 14.42 5.01 24.38
C PHE A 112 14.16 5.60 25.77
N GLU A 113 15.15 5.79 26.59
CA GLU A 113 15.04 6.45 27.89
C GLU A 113 14.63 7.92 27.76
N LEU A 114 15.29 8.66 26.87
CA LEU A 114 14.95 10.05 26.55
C LEU A 114 13.56 10.16 25.93
N SER A 115 13.11 9.07 25.31
CA SER A 115 11.88 9.05 24.53
C SER A 115 10.64 8.79 25.35
N GLY A 116 10.74 8.15 26.51
CA GLY A 116 9.60 7.76 27.35
C GLY A 116 8.52 6.93 26.62
N ASN A 117 7.74 6.15 27.33
CA ASN A 117 6.56 5.43 26.81
C ASN A 117 5.34 6.37 26.74
N SER A 118 5.45 7.51 26.07
CA SER A 118 4.34 8.43 25.93
C SER A 118 3.36 7.93 24.86
N ILE A 119 2.09 7.80 25.22
CA ILE A 119 0.98 7.50 24.29
C ILE A 119 1.02 8.46 23.10
N ALA A 120 1.34 9.75 23.33
CA ALA A 120 1.46 10.73 22.29
C ALA A 120 2.47 10.33 21.20
N ARG A 121 3.60 9.75 21.58
CA ARG A 121 4.60 9.28 20.60
C ARG A 121 4.12 8.07 19.80
N VAL A 122 3.44 7.13 20.43
CA VAL A 122 2.86 5.98 19.70
C VAL A 122 1.86 6.48 18.65
N ILE A 123 1.04 7.45 19.01
CA ILE A 123 0.08 8.07 18.09
C ILE A 123 0.81 8.81 16.96
N ILE A 124 1.81 9.65 17.27
CA ILE A 124 2.57 10.42 16.27
C ILE A 124 3.28 9.47 15.30
N ASN A 125 3.97 8.46 15.81
CA ASN A 125 4.63 7.46 14.95
C ASN A 125 3.62 6.66 14.12
N GLY A 126 2.46 6.35 14.68
CA GLY A 126 1.36 5.69 13.96
C GLY A 126 0.84 6.56 12.80
N ILE A 127 0.67 7.86 13.03
CA ILE A 127 0.23 8.81 11.99
C ILE A 127 1.30 8.94 10.90
N ILE A 128 2.57 9.09 11.27
CA ILE A 128 3.67 9.15 10.29
C ILE A 128 3.72 7.87 9.47
N GLY A 129 3.63 6.71 10.11
CA GLY A 129 3.55 5.41 9.44
C GLY A 129 2.36 5.29 8.50
N ALA A 130 1.19 5.77 8.91
CA ALA A 130 -0.02 5.78 8.08
C ALA A 130 0.14 6.66 6.82
N VAL A 131 0.75 7.84 6.96
CA VAL A 131 1.06 8.74 5.83
C VAL A 131 2.04 8.07 4.86
N LEU A 132 3.08 7.44 5.37
CA LEU A 132 4.04 6.70 4.53
C LEU A 132 3.35 5.54 3.81
N LEU A 133 2.56 4.72 4.50
CA LEU A 133 1.79 3.65 3.88
C LEU A 133 0.88 4.17 2.75
N PHE A 134 0.21 5.29 2.97
CA PHE A 134 -0.63 5.91 1.95
C PHE A 134 0.18 6.32 0.72
N VAL A 135 1.28 7.08 0.89
CA VAL A 135 2.11 7.57 -0.21
C VAL A 135 2.70 6.42 -1.02
N PHE A 136 3.29 5.43 -0.35
CA PHE A 136 3.91 4.29 -1.03
C PHE A 136 2.89 3.36 -1.69
N SER A 137 1.68 3.25 -1.12
CA SER A 137 0.59 2.51 -1.76
C SER A 137 0.09 3.19 -3.04
N VAL A 138 0.07 4.53 -3.10
CA VAL A 138 -0.22 5.28 -4.34
C VAL A 138 0.85 4.98 -5.40
N ILE A 139 2.13 5.02 -5.02
CA ILE A 139 3.23 4.66 -5.92
C ILE A 139 3.08 3.22 -6.39
N GLY A 140 2.76 2.29 -5.49
CA GLY A 140 2.48 0.89 -5.81
C GLY A 140 1.30 0.74 -6.79
N GLY A 141 0.24 1.52 -6.60
CA GLY A 141 -0.91 1.56 -7.50
C GLY A 141 -0.56 2.01 -8.92
N LEU A 142 0.25 3.05 -9.04
CA LEU A 142 0.78 3.54 -10.32
C LEU A 142 1.67 2.50 -11.01
N LEU A 143 2.62 1.92 -10.26
CA LEU A 143 3.52 0.87 -10.76
C LEU A 143 2.72 -0.36 -11.19
N GLY A 144 1.69 -0.75 -10.44
CA GLY A 144 0.81 -1.86 -10.78
C GLY A 144 0.15 -1.67 -12.14
N VAL A 145 -0.38 -0.48 -12.43
CA VAL A 145 -0.95 -0.18 -13.74
C VAL A 145 0.13 -0.14 -14.82
N ALA A 146 1.30 0.43 -14.54
CA ALA A 146 2.41 0.49 -15.51
C ALA A 146 2.90 -0.90 -15.93
N ILE A 147 2.94 -1.86 -14.99
CA ILE A 147 3.48 -3.20 -15.21
C ILE A 147 2.42 -4.16 -15.77
N PHE A 148 1.21 -4.13 -15.19
CA PHE A 148 0.18 -5.14 -15.48
C PHE A 148 -0.81 -4.72 -16.59
N GLU A 149 -0.97 -3.42 -16.88
CA GLU A 149 -1.84 -2.97 -17.95
C GLU A 149 -1.12 -3.02 -19.30
N LYS A 150 -1.22 -4.17 -19.96
CA LYS A 150 -0.60 -4.43 -21.27
C LYS A 150 -1.47 -4.02 -22.46
N ARG A 151 -2.74 -3.67 -22.22
CA ARG A 151 -3.71 -3.31 -23.27
C ARG A 151 -3.57 -1.87 -23.79
N LYS A 152 -2.64 -1.08 -23.24
CA LYS A 152 -2.33 0.28 -23.66
C LYS A 152 -1.59 0.30 -25.01
N GLY A 153 -2.21 0.00 -26.06
CA GLY A 153 -1.60 -0.02 -27.39
C GLY A 153 -2.31 -0.92 -28.38
N ALA A 154 -3.39 -1.58 -27.98
CA ALA A 154 -4.26 -2.20 -28.94
C ALA A 154 -4.83 -1.08 -29.84
N PRO A 155 -4.59 -1.11 -31.18
CA PRO A 155 -5.21 -0.15 -32.08
C PRO A 155 -6.71 -0.18 -31.88
N VAL A 156 -7.32 0.98 -31.77
CA VAL A 156 -8.80 1.08 -31.80
C VAL A 156 -9.23 0.38 -33.08
N PRO A 157 -10.07 -0.68 -33.04
CA PRO A 157 -10.56 -1.30 -34.25
C PRO A 157 -11.17 -0.21 -35.14
N PRO A 158 -10.87 -0.20 -36.44
CA PRO A 158 -11.43 0.80 -37.33
C PRO A 158 -12.95 0.79 -37.21
N PRO A 159 -13.62 1.95 -37.23
CA PRO A 159 -15.05 2.02 -37.17
C PRO A 159 -15.63 1.09 -38.26
N PRO A 160 -16.70 0.35 -37.96
CA PRO A 160 -17.30 -0.53 -38.96
C PRO A 160 -17.58 0.28 -40.23
N PRO A 161 -17.34 -0.28 -41.43
CA PRO A 161 -17.62 0.40 -42.64
C PRO A 161 -19.08 0.85 -42.64
N VAL A 162 -19.27 2.16 -42.86
CA VAL A 162 -20.61 2.72 -42.99
C VAL A 162 -21.20 2.03 -44.21
N THR A 163 -21.94 0.99 -44.00
CA THR A 163 -22.77 0.39 -45.05
C THR A 163 -23.73 1.49 -45.50
N GLY A 164 -23.45 2.04 -46.64
CA GLY A 164 -24.26 3.08 -47.23
C GLY A 164 -25.73 2.67 -47.16
N GLY A 165 -26.54 3.53 -46.54
CA GLY A 165 -27.96 3.33 -46.49
C GLY A 165 -28.55 3.15 -47.91
N PRO A 166 -29.64 2.38 -48.07
CA PRO A 166 -30.28 2.22 -49.35
C PRO A 166 -30.95 3.52 -49.76
N GLY A 167 -30.29 4.29 -50.64
CA GLY A 167 -30.76 5.65 -51.01
C GLY A 167 -30.03 6.30 -52.16
N ALA A 168 -29.23 5.58 -52.96
CA ALA A 168 -28.77 6.09 -54.25
C ALA A 168 -29.80 5.77 -55.31
N PHE A 169 -30.73 6.71 -55.58
CA PHE A 169 -31.58 6.66 -56.75
C PHE A 169 -30.73 6.87 -57.98
N PRO A 170 -30.80 6.02 -59.03
CA PRO A 170 -30.23 6.32 -60.30
C PRO A 170 -31.10 7.40 -60.98
N VAL A 171 -30.48 8.48 -61.50
CA VAL A 171 -31.04 9.43 -62.45
C VAL A 171 -30.76 8.90 -63.83
#